data_e15652164cb42385a61c8deedd11f514
#
_entry.id   e15652164cb42385a61c8deedd11f514
#
_cell.length_a   1.000
_cell.length_b   1.000
_cell.length_c   1.000
_cell.angle_alpha   90.00
_cell.angle_beta   90.00
_cell.angle_gamma   90.00
#
_symmetry.space_group_name_H-M   'P 1'
#
loop_
_entity.id
_entity.type
_entity.pdbx_description
1 polymer ?
#
loop_
_entity_poly.entity_id
_entity_poly.type
_entity_poly.pdbx_seq_one_letter_code
_entity_poly.pdbx_strand_id
1 'polypeptide(L)'
;MKIDRLVSIIMVLLDKERIGAQELADMFEVSPRTIYRDIDTINMAGIPIRSISGVGGGFEIMQKYKIDKNVFSTADLSAILMGLSSLS
;
A
#
# COMPACT_ATOMS: atom_id res chain seq x y z
N MET A 1 -3.59 -5.98 13.00
CA MET A 1 -3.17 -7.21 12.33
C MET A 1 -2.41 -6.90 11.05
N LYS A 2 -1.61 -7.85 10.60
CA LYS A 2 -0.78 -7.66 9.41
C LYS A 2 -1.60 -7.35 8.16
N ILE A 3 -2.71 -8.05 7.98
CA ILE A 3 -3.59 -7.82 6.82
C ILE A 3 -4.14 -6.40 6.82
N ASP A 4 -4.54 -5.91 7.98
CA ASP A 4 -5.07 -4.55 8.11
C ASP A 4 -4.00 -3.54 7.72
N ARG A 5 -2.75 -3.77 8.13
CA ARG A 5 -1.65 -2.89 7.78
C ARG A 5 -1.36 -2.91 6.28
N LEU A 6 -1.36 -4.10 5.67
CA LEU A 6 -1.11 -4.22 4.22
C LEU A 6 -2.15 -3.43 3.42
N VAL A 7 -3.42 -3.59 3.77
CA VAL A 7 -4.50 -2.86 3.08
C VAL A 7 -4.36 -1.36 3.31
N SER A 8 -4.04 -0.95 4.53
CA SER A 8 -3.86 0.46 4.85
C SER A 8 -2.70 1.09 4.07
N ILE A 9 -1.60 0.34 3.91
CA ILE A 9 -0.47 0.80 3.10
C ILE A 9 -0.91 1.02 1.66
N ILE A 10 -1.66 0.08 1.10
CA ILE A 10 -2.18 0.21 -0.27
C ILE A 10 -3.01 1.47 -0.40
N MET A 11 -3.90 1.72 0.55
CA MET A 11 -4.76 2.90 0.51
C MET A 11 -3.96 4.20 0.59
N VAL A 12 -2.93 4.23 1.42
CA VAL A 12 -2.05 5.39 1.52
C VAL A 12 -1.35 5.65 0.19
N LEU A 13 -0.85 4.58 -0.45
CA LEU A 13 -0.15 4.70 -1.73
C LEU A 13 -1.09 5.11 -2.87
N LEU A 14 -2.35 4.71 -2.80
CA LEU A 14 -3.34 5.15 -3.79
C LEU A 14 -3.69 6.62 -3.63
N ASP A 15 -3.66 7.12 -2.42
CA ASP A 15 -3.99 8.52 -2.12
C ASP A 15 -2.80 9.45 -2.37
N LYS A 16 -1.61 9.04 -1.96
CA LYS A 16 -0.40 9.83 -2.09
C LYS A 16 0.38 9.42 -3.32
N GLU A 17 1.06 10.38 -3.92
CA GLU A 17 1.86 10.10 -5.10
C GLU A 17 3.10 9.25 -4.74
N ARG A 18 3.74 9.59 -3.63
CA ARG A 18 4.95 8.91 -3.18
C ARG A 18 5.11 9.08 -1.68
N ILE A 19 5.54 8.03 -1.00
CA ILE A 19 5.78 8.09 0.44
C ILE A 19 6.98 7.21 0.80
N GLY A 20 7.83 7.71 1.70
CA GLY A 20 9.04 7.01 2.09
C GLY A 20 8.81 5.91 3.11
N ALA A 21 9.79 5.01 3.19
CA ALA A 21 9.72 3.88 4.13
C ALA A 21 9.65 4.35 5.58
N GLN A 22 10.43 5.36 5.94
CA GLN A 22 10.43 5.87 7.31
C GLN A 22 9.09 6.49 7.66
N GLU A 23 8.50 7.20 6.72
CA GLU A 23 7.21 7.84 6.91
C GLU A 23 6.11 6.80 7.16
N LEU A 24 6.13 5.74 6.35
CA LEU A 24 5.19 4.63 6.53
C LEU A 24 5.43 3.91 7.86
N ALA A 25 6.70 3.70 8.21
CA ALA A 25 7.06 3.04 9.46
C ALA A 25 6.54 3.83 10.66
N ASP A 26 6.70 5.14 10.64
CA ASP A 26 6.21 6.00 11.70
C ASP A 26 4.69 5.99 11.79
N MET A 27 4.04 6.01 10.63
CA MET A 27 2.58 6.00 10.54
C MET A 27 1.97 4.74 11.15
N PHE A 28 2.62 3.59 10.94
CA PHE A 28 2.11 2.30 11.41
C PHE A 28 2.83 1.77 12.64
N GLU A 29 3.73 2.56 13.21
CA GLU A 29 4.48 2.21 14.41
C GLU A 29 5.22 0.88 14.28
N VAL A 30 5.89 0.70 13.15
CA VAL A 30 6.73 -0.46 12.87
C VAL A 30 8.08 0.00 12.35
N SER A 31 9.03 -0.93 12.22
CA SER A 31 10.34 -0.59 11.67
C SER A 31 10.27 -0.44 10.14
N PRO A 32 11.21 0.32 9.55
CA PRO A 32 11.29 0.39 8.09
C PRO A 32 11.47 -0.97 7.44
N ARG A 33 12.19 -1.88 8.11
CA ARG A 33 12.37 -3.25 7.62
C ARG A 33 11.04 -3.96 7.45
N THR A 34 10.13 -3.77 8.39
CA THR A 34 8.79 -4.34 8.30
C THR A 34 8.03 -3.76 7.12
N ILE A 35 8.19 -2.46 6.86
CA ILE A 35 7.57 -1.81 5.71
C ILE A 35 8.09 -2.42 4.40
N TYR A 36 9.41 -2.63 4.27
CA TYR A 36 9.97 -3.26 3.06
C TYR A 36 9.40 -4.66 2.85
N ARG A 37 9.24 -5.43 3.92
CA ARG A 37 8.63 -6.76 3.84
C ARG A 37 7.17 -6.67 3.38
N ASP A 38 6.43 -5.71 3.93
CA ASP A 38 5.04 -5.52 3.56
C ASP A 38 4.90 -5.11 2.10
N ILE A 39 5.79 -4.25 1.62
CA ILE A 39 5.81 -3.84 0.21
C ILE A 39 6.06 -5.06 -0.69
N ASP A 40 7.00 -5.91 -0.31
CA ASP A 40 7.28 -7.13 -1.06
C ASP A 40 6.05 -8.04 -1.10
N THR A 41 5.37 -8.18 0.02
CA THR A 41 4.15 -8.99 0.10
C THR A 41 3.07 -8.46 -0.83
N ILE A 42 2.89 -7.15 -0.84
CA ILE A 42 1.90 -6.49 -1.70
C ILE A 42 2.27 -6.70 -3.18
N ASN A 43 3.55 -6.56 -3.52
CA ASN A 43 4.01 -6.81 -4.88
C ASN A 43 3.75 -8.24 -5.32
N MET A 44 3.98 -9.20 -4.43
CA MET A 44 3.74 -10.61 -4.73
C MET A 44 2.26 -10.90 -4.96
N ALA A 45 1.38 -10.09 -4.38
CA ALA A 45 -0.05 -10.21 -4.59
C ALA A 45 -0.51 -9.62 -5.92
N GLY A 46 0.41 -9.00 -6.67
CA GLY A 46 0.10 -8.47 -8.00
C GLY A 46 -0.13 -6.97 -8.06
N ILE A 47 0.05 -6.26 -6.94
CA ILE A 47 -0.08 -4.81 -6.93
C ILE A 47 1.29 -4.19 -7.19
N PRO A 48 1.48 -3.51 -8.33
CA PRO A 48 2.82 -3.04 -8.74
C PRO A 48 3.24 -1.79 -7.97
N ILE A 49 4.11 -1.98 -7.00
CA ILE A 49 4.72 -0.91 -6.23
C ILE A 49 6.19 -0.85 -6.59
N ARG A 50 6.67 0.33 -6.95
CA ARG A 50 8.10 0.52 -7.20
C ARG A 50 8.74 1.36 -6.13
N SER A 51 10.03 1.12 -5.91
CA SER A 51 10.83 1.84 -4.93
C SER A 51 11.76 2.78 -5.68
N ILE A 52 11.79 4.04 -5.24
CA ILE A 52 12.64 5.07 -5.85
C ILE A 52 13.65 5.51 -4.80
N SER A 53 14.95 5.43 -5.14
CA SER A 53 16.03 5.79 -4.23
C SER A 53 16.31 7.28 -4.24
N GLY A 54 17.01 7.73 -3.21
CA GLY A 54 17.53 9.08 -3.15
C GLY A 54 16.60 10.09 -2.53
N VAL A 55 17.00 11.36 -2.64
CA VAL A 55 16.21 12.48 -2.11
C VAL A 55 14.91 12.57 -2.88
N GLY A 56 13.80 12.65 -2.15
CA GLY A 56 12.49 12.65 -2.76
C GLY A 56 12.01 11.27 -3.19
N GLY A 57 12.77 10.22 -2.84
CA GLY A 57 12.40 8.85 -3.16
C GLY A 57 11.31 8.31 -2.25
N GLY A 58 11.02 7.04 -2.41
CA GLY A 58 10.01 6.35 -1.62
C GLY A 58 9.30 5.31 -2.47
N PHE A 59 8.14 4.90 -2.00
CA PHE A 59 7.32 3.91 -2.69
C PHE A 59 6.18 4.59 -3.42
N GLU A 60 5.83 4.06 -4.59
CA GLU A 60 4.65 4.53 -5.32
C GLU A 60 4.02 3.39 -6.09
N ILE A 61 2.70 3.41 -6.20
CA ILE A 61 1.98 2.46 -7.05
C ILE A 61 2.14 2.97 -8.48
N MET A 62 2.44 2.05 -9.40
CA MET A 62 2.67 2.42 -10.80
C MET A 62 1.45 3.13 -11.38
N GLN A 63 1.72 4.11 -12.21
CA GLN A 63 0.69 5.01 -12.73
C GLN A 63 -0.43 4.26 -13.44
N LYS A 64 -0.09 3.23 -14.16
CA LYS A 64 -1.09 2.43 -14.86
C LYS A 64 -2.10 1.81 -13.89
N TYR A 65 -1.61 1.34 -12.75
CA TYR A 65 -2.48 0.74 -11.75
C TYR A 65 -3.39 1.80 -11.11
N LYS A 66 -2.86 3.01 -10.91
CA LYS A 66 -3.66 4.11 -10.37
C LYS A 66 -4.78 4.51 -11.32
N ILE A 67 -4.54 4.42 -12.60
CA ILE A 67 -5.57 4.69 -13.61
C ILE A 67 -6.66 3.62 -13.50
N ASP A 68 -6.25 2.37 -13.36
CA ASP A 68 -7.18 1.26 -13.25
C ASP A 68 -8.05 1.35 -12.00
N LYS A 69 -7.58 2.00 -10.94
CA LYS A 69 -8.37 2.15 -9.73
C LYS A 69 -9.67 2.93 -9.98
N ASN A 70 -9.71 3.72 -11.03
CA ASN A 70 -10.93 4.45 -11.38
C ASN A 70 -12.06 3.54 -11.83
N VAL A 71 -11.73 2.30 -12.17
CA VAL A 71 -12.71 1.27 -12.53
C VAL A 71 -13.38 0.73 -11.27
N PHE A 72 -12.69 0.83 -10.12
CA PHE A 72 -13.21 0.36 -8.84
C PHE A 72 -13.93 1.49 -8.13
N SER A 73 -15.15 1.25 -7.73
CA SER A 73 -15.90 2.20 -6.92
C SER A 73 -15.42 2.14 -5.47
N THR A 74 -15.77 3.19 -4.70
CA THR A 74 -15.51 3.19 -3.26
C THR A 74 -16.19 1.99 -2.59
N ALA A 75 -17.36 1.61 -3.08
CA ALA A 75 -18.08 0.46 -2.54
C ALA A 75 -17.30 -0.83 -2.76
N ASP A 76 -16.66 -0.98 -3.92
CA ASP A 76 -15.85 -2.16 -4.21
C ASP A 76 -14.67 -2.28 -3.25
N LEU A 77 -13.97 -1.16 -3.00
CA LEU A 77 -12.86 -1.14 -2.06
C LEU A 77 -13.33 -1.45 -0.64
N SER A 78 -14.48 -0.90 -0.25
CA SER A 78 -15.06 -1.17 1.07
C SER A 78 -15.40 -2.64 1.24
N ALA A 79 -15.96 -3.26 0.20
CA ALA A 79 -16.30 -4.68 0.22
C ALA A 79 -15.05 -5.54 0.41
N ILE A 80 -13.95 -5.20 -0.28
CA ILE A 80 -12.68 -5.91 -0.14
C ILE A 80 -12.16 -5.78 1.29
N LEU A 81 -12.19 -4.59 1.85
CA LEU A 81 -11.76 -4.33 3.22
C LEU A 81 -12.58 -5.13 4.22
N MET A 82 -13.90 -5.13 4.06
CA MET A 82 -14.79 -5.87 4.95
C MET A 82 -14.56 -7.37 4.85
N GLY A 83 -14.33 -7.87 3.65
CA GLY A 83 -14.01 -9.26 3.44
C GLY A 83 -12.73 -9.68 4.13
N LEU A 84 -11.70 -8.86 4.02
CA LEU A 84 -10.42 -9.12 4.69
C LEU A 84 -10.57 -9.06 6.21
N SER A 85 -11.35 -8.12 6.71
CA SER A 85 -11.59 -7.99 8.14
C SER A 85 -12.32 -9.20 8.70
N SER A 86 -13.25 -9.76 7.94
CA SER A 86 -14.01 -10.92 8.40
C SER A 86 -13.17 -12.20 8.41
N LEU A 87 -12.05 -12.22 7.71
CA LEU A 87 -11.14 -13.37 7.70
C LEU A 87 -10.17 -13.36 8.87
N SER A 88 -10.03 -12.21 9.53
CA SER A 88 -9.08 -12.07 10.65
C SER A 88 -9.75 -12.31 12.04
#